data_22a557b0ee945be1d66615981cc40e34
#
_entry.id   22a557b0ee945be1d66615981cc40e34
#
_cell.length_a   1.000
_cell.length_b   1.000
_cell.length_c   1.000
_cell.angle_alpha   90.00
_cell.angle_beta   90.00
_cell.angle_gamma   90.00
#
_symmetry.space_group_name_H-M   'P 1'
#
loop_
_entity.id
_entity.type
_entity.pdbx_description
1 polymer ?
#
loop_
_entity_poly.entity_id
_entity_poly.type
_entity_poly.pdbx_seq_one_letter_code
_entity_poly.pdbx_strand_id
1 'polypeptide(L)'
;MSEPVATRPSTPDAEPPRKLLRLTQSTPPAKAVGATAVLNSMRQIQAQSGMVRGTQALLRANQKGGFDCPSCAWPDPDDDRSIFEFCENGTKAIATETTKKRASPELFAKHSIADLAGWSDFELNDAGRLTEPMVLDAGATHYRPISWDDAFALIAEELNATAPEDAIFYTSGRASNEAAFLYQLFVRQYGTNNLPDCSNMCHESSGAALKMTIGIGKGTVTLDDLEHTDCVMVIGQNPGTNHPRMLTSLEKTVKNGG
;
A
#
# COMPACT_ATOMS: atom_id res chain seq x y z
N MET A 1 25.79 15.20 37.74
CA MET A 1 26.79 14.93 36.70
C MET A 1 26.15 13.87 35.82
N SER A 2 25.56 14.29 34.71
CA SER A 2 24.88 13.42 33.75
C SER A 2 25.92 12.83 32.80
N GLU A 3 25.96 11.51 32.71
CA GLU A 3 26.78 10.80 31.72
C GLU A 3 26.36 11.18 30.30
N PRO A 4 27.33 11.29 29.36
CA PRO A 4 26.99 11.60 27.98
C PRO A 4 26.29 10.41 27.32
N VAL A 5 25.12 10.68 26.75
CA VAL A 5 24.38 9.76 25.87
C VAL A 5 25.31 9.31 24.75
N ALA A 6 25.52 8.00 24.65
CA ALA A 6 26.30 7.39 23.58
C ALA A 6 25.66 7.73 22.24
N THR A 7 26.36 8.52 21.42
CA THR A 7 25.95 8.80 20.05
C THR A 7 25.96 7.49 19.25
N ARG A 8 24.77 7.05 18.79
CA ARG A 8 24.68 5.98 17.78
C ARG A 8 25.55 6.36 16.59
N PRO A 9 26.33 5.42 16.03
CA PRO A 9 27.04 5.68 14.79
C PRO A 9 26.02 6.06 13.71
N SER A 10 26.25 7.22 13.08
CA SER A 10 25.47 7.63 11.91
C SER A 10 25.61 6.53 10.86
N THR A 11 24.48 5.93 10.44
CA THR A 11 24.45 5.14 9.23
C THR A 11 25.04 6.01 8.11
N PRO A 12 26.00 5.49 7.32
CA PRO A 12 26.47 6.24 6.17
C PRO A 12 25.25 6.59 5.30
N ASP A 13 25.16 7.86 4.88
CA ASP A 13 24.12 8.33 4.00
C ASP A 13 24.00 7.34 2.85
N ALA A 14 22.88 6.61 2.81
CA ALA A 14 22.59 5.70 1.72
C ALA A 14 22.47 6.56 0.46
N GLU A 15 23.50 6.56 -0.39
CA GLU A 15 23.37 7.16 -1.71
C GLU A 15 22.11 6.55 -2.37
N PRO A 16 21.20 7.38 -2.90
CA PRO A 16 20.04 6.87 -3.60
C PRO A 16 20.51 5.96 -4.73
N PRO A 17 19.81 4.85 -5.01
CA PRO A 17 20.21 3.87 -6.00
C PRO A 17 20.48 4.57 -7.34
N ARG A 18 21.70 4.49 -7.84
CA ARG A 18 22.16 5.17 -9.07
C ARG A 18 21.48 4.67 -10.36
N LYS A 19 20.66 3.65 -10.30
CA LYS A 19 19.75 3.26 -11.37
C LYS A 19 18.42 3.97 -11.23
N LEU A 20 18.42 5.28 -11.37
CA LEU A 20 17.22 5.95 -11.88
C LEU A 20 16.88 5.25 -13.19
N LEU A 21 15.73 4.54 -13.23
CA LEU A 21 15.12 4.10 -14.48
C LEU A 21 15.25 5.27 -15.45
N ARG A 22 15.86 5.05 -16.61
CA ARG A 22 15.90 6.06 -17.66
C ARG A 22 14.46 6.43 -17.95
N LEU A 23 14.03 7.58 -17.45
CA LEU A 23 12.72 8.14 -17.77
C LEU A 23 12.75 8.46 -19.26
N THR A 24 12.23 7.57 -20.06
CA THR A 24 11.96 7.85 -21.48
C THR A 24 10.66 8.62 -21.56
N GLN A 25 10.75 9.87 -21.96
CA GLN A 25 9.56 10.67 -22.27
C GLN A 25 8.93 10.11 -23.53
N SER A 26 7.78 9.44 -23.38
CA SER A 26 6.98 8.99 -24.53
C SER A 26 5.85 9.98 -24.78
N THR A 27 5.39 10.05 -26.02
CA THR A 27 4.14 10.77 -26.33
C THR A 27 3.00 10.15 -25.53
N PRO A 28 2.19 10.94 -24.80
CA PRO A 28 1.06 10.41 -24.06
C PRO A 28 0.15 9.59 -24.98
N PRO A 29 -0.29 8.39 -24.59
CA PRO A 29 -1.19 7.59 -25.40
C PRO A 29 -2.53 8.33 -25.59
N ALA A 30 -3.08 8.29 -26.77
CA ALA A 30 -4.37 8.93 -27.10
C ALA A 30 -5.57 8.23 -26.43
N LYS A 31 -5.35 7.07 -25.80
CA LYS A 31 -6.38 6.29 -25.10
C LYS A 31 -5.85 5.85 -23.74
N ALA A 32 -6.62 6.09 -22.70
CA ALA A 32 -6.25 5.74 -21.32
C ALA A 32 -6.38 4.24 -21.01
N VAL A 33 -7.24 3.52 -21.73
CA VAL A 33 -7.52 2.08 -21.53
C VAL A 33 -7.60 1.38 -22.88
N GLY A 34 -7.27 0.11 -22.94
CA GLY A 34 -7.38 -0.67 -24.18
C GLY A 34 -6.76 -2.06 -24.03
N ALA A 35 -6.61 -2.75 -25.14
CA ALA A 35 -6.07 -4.12 -25.18
C ALA A 35 -4.72 -4.26 -24.47
N THR A 36 -3.87 -3.25 -24.51
CA THR A 36 -2.58 -3.25 -23.82
C THR A 36 -2.74 -3.35 -22.29
N ALA A 37 -3.67 -2.59 -21.71
CA ALA A 37 -3.96 -2.66 -20.27
C ALA A 37 -4.48 -4.03 -19.85
N VAL A 38 -5.38 -4.61 -20.66
CA VAL A 38 -5.91 -5.97 -20.43
C VAL A 38 -4.78 -7.01 -20.49
N LEU A 39 -3.93 -6.95 -21.52
CA LEU A 39 -2.81 -7.88 -21.67
C LEU A 39 -1.80 -7.76 -20.51
N ASN A 40 -1.48 -6.54 -20.09
CA ASN A 40 -0.61 -6.31 -18.94
C ASN A 40 -1.22 -6.84 -17.65
N SER A 41 -2.50 -6.61 -17.43
CA SER A 41 -3.24 -7.16 -16.28
C SER A 41 -3.16 -8.69 -16.25
N MET A 42 -3.42 -9.35 -17.37
CA MET A 42 -3.33 -10.81 -17.48
C MET A 42 -1.90 -11.34 -17.25
N ARG A 43 -0.88 -10.65 -17.77
CA ARG A 43 0.53 -11.00 -17.54
C ARG A 43 0.88 -10.91 -16.06
N GLN A 44 0.46 -9.85 -15.38
CA GLN A 44 0.71 -9.68 -13.93
C GLN A 44 0.01 -10.77 -13.10
N ILE A 45 -1.24 -11.07 -13.39
CA ILE A 45 -1.96 -12.15 -12.74
C ILE A 45 -1.24 -13.48 -12.93
N GLN A 46 -0.85 -13.80 -14.17
CA GLN A 46 -0.14 -15.05 -14.46
C GLN A 46 1.19 -15.13 -13.73
N ALA A 47 1.96 -14.04 -13.72
CA ALA A 47 3.30 -14.00 -13.13
C ALA A 47 3.28 -14.11 -11.60
N GLN A 48 2.31 -13.49 -10.94
CA GLN A 48 2.22 -13.41 -9.49
C GLN A 48 1.39 -14.55 -8.89
N SER A 49 0.12 -14.62 -9.27
CA SER A 49 -0.91 -15.47 -8.62
C SER A 49 -1.18 -16.77 -9.37
N GLY A 50 -0.87 -16.80 -10.67
CA GLY A 50 -1.40 -17.78 -11.61
C GLY A 50 -2.87 -17.50 -11.97
N MET A 51 -3.28 -17.94 -13.16
CA MET A 51 -4.57 -17.57 -13.75
C MET A 51 -5.77 -17.92 -12.86
N VAL A 52 -5.81 -19.09 -12.27
CA VAL A 52 -6.99 -19.53 -11.48
C VAL A 52 -7.19 -18.67 -10.24
N ARG A 53 -6.17 -18.60 -9.36
CA ARG A 53 -6.26 -17.83 -8.11
C ARG A 53 -6.47 -16.33 -8.38
N GLY A 54 -5.71 -15.77 -9.32
CA GLY A 54 -5.79 -14.36 -9.64
C GLY A 54 -7.13 -13.96 -10.24
N THR A 55 -7.70 -14.75 -11.15
CA THR A 55 -9.02 -14.48 -11.71
C THR A 55 -10.11 -14.60 -10.63
N GLN A 56 -10.03 -15.60 -9.76
CA GLN A 56 -10.98 -15.72 -8.64
C GLN A 56 -10.93 -14.51 -7.70
N ALA A 57 -9.74 -14.00 -7.43
CA ALA A 57 -9.57 -12.79 -6.62
C ALA A 57 -10.14 -11.55 -7.33
N LEU A 58 -9.84 -11.37 -8.60
CA LEU A 58 -10.37 -10.24 -9.39
C LEU A 58 -11.89 -10.20 -9.45
N LEU A 59 -12.55 -11.37 -9.61
CA LEU A 59 -14.01 -11.47 -9.65
C LEU A 59 -14.68 -11.17 -8.30
N ARG A 60 -13.92 -11.10 -7.22
CA ARG A 60 -14.41 -10.72 -5.88
C ARG A 60 -14.03 -9.29 -5.48
N ALA A 61 -13.12 -8.66 -6.25
CA ALA A 61 -12.69 -7.31 -5.98
C ALA A 61 -13.82 -6.31 -6.19
N ASN A 62 -14.07 -5.46 -5.20
CA ASN A 62 -15.12 -4.44 -5.22
C ASN A 62 -16.54 -5.00 -5.45
N GLN A 63 -16.78 -6.24 -5.09
CA GLN A 63 -18.09 -6.91 -5.21
C GLN A 63 -18.79 -7.02 -3.85
N LYS A 64 -20.12 -7.06 -3.85
CA LYS A 64 -20.90 -7.36 -2.63
C LYS A 64 -20.49 -8.75 -2.09
N GLY A 65 -20.06 -8.79 -0.82
CA GLY A 65 -19.52 -10.01 -0.21
C GLY A 65 -18.10 -10.41 -0.68
N GLY A 66 -17.44 -9.54 -1.39
CA GLY A 66 -16.04 -9.65 -1.77
C GLY A 66 -15.11 -8.85 -0.84
N PHE A 67 -14.15 -8.14 -1.43
CA PHE A 67 -13.23 -7.28 -0.70
C PHE A 67 -12.94 -6.02 -1.51
N ASP A 68 -12.61 -4.93 -0.82
CA ASP A 68 -12.24 -3.67 -1.46
C ASP A 68 -10.82 -3.76 -2.05
N CYS A 69 -10.65 -3.19 -3.23
CA CYS A 69 -9.37 -3.18 -3.91
C CYS A 69 -8.30 -2.46 -3.08
N PRO A 70 -7.13 -3.07 -2.80
CA PRO A 70 -6.08 -2.46 -1.98
C PRO A 70 -5.29 -1.35 -2.69
N SER A 71 -5.64 -0.98 -3.93
CA SER A 71 -4.90 0.02 -4.70
C SER A 71 -5.31 1.45 -4.35
N CYS A 72 -6.54 1.83 -4.66
CA CYS A 72 -7.06 3.16 -4.37
C CYS A 72 -8.42 3.09 -3.67
N ALA A 73 -8.87 4.21 -3.12
CA ALA A 73 -10.14 4.31 -2.40
C ALA A 73 -11.27 4.89 -3.28
N TRP A 74 -11.24 4.68 -4.59
CA TRP A 74 -12.36 5.07 -5.44
C TRP A 74 -13.61 4.28 -5.04
N PRO A 75 -14.75 4.95 -4.77
CA PRO A 75 -15.94 4.29 -4.27
C PRO A 75 -16.52 3.28 -5.27
N ASP A 76 -17.25 2.31 -4.74
CA ASP A 76 -17.98 1.34 -5.53
C ASP A 76 -19.41 1.81 -5.79
N PRO A 77 -20.02 1.48 -6.94
CA PRO A 77 -21.43 1.70 -7.16
C PRO A 77 -22.27 0.94 -6.12
N ASP A 78 -23.33 1.58 -5.61
CA ASP A 78 -24.18 0.95 -4.59
C ASP A 78 -24.96 -0.24 -5.14
N ASP A 79 -25.54 -0.12 -6.32
CA ASP A 79 -26.49 -1.08 -6.87
C ASP A 79 -25.99 -1.79 -8.14
N ASP A 80 -25.48 -1.10 -9.12
CA ASP A 80 -25.11 -1.65 -10.44
C ASP A 80 -23.60 -1.79 -10.56
N ARG A 81 -23.06 -2.88 -10.04
CA ARG A 81 -21.64 -3.21 -10.12
C ARG A 81 -21.33 -4.04 -11.35
N SER A 82 -20.30 -3.63 -12.09
CA SER A 82 -19.74 -4.43 -13.18
C SER A 82 -19.14 -5.73 -12.64
N ILE A 83 -19.19 -6.81 -13.43
CA ILE A 83 -18.46 -8.06 -13.12
C ILE A 83 -16.93 -7.78 -13.03
N PHE A 84 -16.45 -6.78 -13.78
CA PHE A 84 -15.05 -6.38 -13.83
C PHE A 84 -14.86 -5.02 -13.13
N GLU A 85 -15.22 -4.92 -11.85
CA GLU A 85 -15.13 -3.69 -11.05
C GLU A 85 -13.69 -3.43 -10.58
N PHE A 86 -12.73 -3.49 -11.51
CA PHE A 86 -11.31 -3.25 -11.25
C PHE A 86 -10.62 -2.60 -12.45
N CYS A 87 -9.49 -1.96 -12.20
CA CYS A 87 -8.63 -1.36 -13.23
C CYS A 87 -7.27 -2.07 -13.29
N GLU A 88 -6.38 -1.64 -14.20
CA GLU A 88 -5.02 -2.20 -14.31
C GLU A 88 -4.23 -2.06 -13.00
N ASN A 89 -4.29 -0.91 -12.32
CA ASN A 89 -3.60 -0.71 -11.04
C ASN A 89 -4.15 -1.63 -9.96
N GLY A 90 -5.48 -1.78 -9.87
CA GLY A 90 -6.13 -2.71 -8.97
C GLY A 90 -5.72 -4.16 -9.26
N THR A 91 -5.66 -4.54 -10.52
CA THR A 91 -5.21 -5.87 -10.92
C THR A 91 -3.77 -6.15 -10.47
N LYS A 92 -2.85 -5.18 -10.65
CA LYS A 92 -1.46 -5.31 -10.17
C LYS A 92 -1.39 -5.47 -8.66
N ALA A 93 -2.13 -4.64 -7.91
CA ALA A 93 -2.17 -4.71 -6.45
C ALA A 93 -2.73 -6.06 -5.97
N ILE A 94 -3.85 -6.52 -6.52
CA ILE A 94 -4.46 -7.82 -6.19
C ILE A 94 -3.54 -8.99 -6.56
N ALA A 95 -2.88 -8.92 -7.72
CA ALA A 95 -1.91 -9.93 -8.14
C ALA A 95 -0.76 -10.07 -7.13
N THR A 96 -0.25 -8.94 -6.63
CA THR A 96 0.81 -8.91 -5.61
C THR A 96 0.31 -9.44 -4.27
N GLU A 97 -0.90 -9.05 -3.83
CA GLU A 97 -1.49 -9.56 -2.59
C GLU A 97 -1.73 -11.08 -2.62
N THR A 98 -2.08 -11.62 -3.78
CA THR A 98 -2.34 -13.05 -3.97
C THR A 98 -1.16 -13.83 -4.54
N THR A 99 0.04 -13.27 -4.52
CA THR A 99 1.25 -13.87 -5.09
C THR A 99 1.53 -15.25 -4.52
N LYS A 100 2.09 -16.11 -5.36
CA LYS A 100 2.64 -17.43 -4.97
C LYS A 100 4.12 -17.35 -4.64
N LYS A 101 4.77 -16.25 -4.95
CA LYS A 101 6.20 -16.07 -4.70
C LYS A 101 6.46 -15.98 -3.20
N ARG A 102 7.58 -16.52 -2.76
CA ARG A 102 7.99 -16.62 -1.37
C ARG A 102 9.37 -16.01 -1.18
N ALA A 103 9.48 -15.03 -0.33
CA ALA A 103 10.77 -14.56 0.19
C ALA A 103 11.12 -15.44 1.40
N SER A 104 11.67 -16.61 1.10
CA SER A 104 12.01 -17.64 2.09
C SER A 104 13.42 -17.45 2.67
N PRO A 105 13.79 -18.18 3.73
CA PRO A 105 15.13 -18.12 4.31
C PRO A 105 16.27 -18.33 3.30
N GLU A 106 16.05 -19.14 2.27
CA GLU A 106 17.06 -19.41 1.22
C GLU A 106 17.35 -18.14 0.40
N LEU A 107 16.36 -17.30 0.16
CA LEU A 107 16.58 -16.01 -0.51
C LEU A 107 17.51 -15.13 0.32
N PHE A 108 17.27 -15.03 1.63
CA PHE A 108 18.07 -14.20 2.54
C PHE A 108 19.44 -14.79 2.83
N ALA A 109 19.59 -16.11 2.78
CA ALA A 109 20.90 -16.76 2.86
C ALA A 109 21.76 -16.52 1.60
N LYS A 110 21.11 -16.33 0.45
CA LYS A 110 21.78 -16.10 -0.84
C LYS A 110 22.17 -14.64 -1.06
N HIS A 111 21.39 -13.70 -0.56
CA HIS A 111 21.56 -12.27 -0.81
C HIS A 111 21.89 -11.53 0.48
N SER A 112 23.04 -10.87 0.48
CA SER A 112 23.44 -9.99 1.59
C SER A 112 22.56 -8.76 1.67
N ILE A 113 22.63 -8.05 2.79
CA ILE A 113 21.96 -6.74 2.97
C ILE A 113 22.41 -5.76 1.88
N ALA A 114 23.70 -5.77 1.55
CA ALA A 114 24.25 -4.91 0.50
C ALA A 114 23.67 -5.25 -0.88
N ASP A 115 23.46 -6.55 -1.18
CA ASP A 115 22.80 -6.98 -2.41
C ASP A 115 21.36 -6.51 -2.45
N LEU A 116 20.59 -6.73 -1.37
CA LEU A 116 19.19 -6.34 -1.26
C LEU A 116 19.00 -4.82 -1.31
N ALA A 117 19.91 -4.05 -0.71
CA ALA A 117 19.91 -2.59 -0.79
C ALA A 117 20.17 -2.06 -2.22
N GLY A 118 20.79 -2.87 -3.06
CA GLY A 118 20.98 -2.56 -4.48
C GLY A 118 19.77 -2.88 -5.37
N TRP A 119 18.77 -3.58 -4.84
CA TRP A 119 17.55 -3.90 -5.57
C TRP A 119 16.61 -2.69 -5.64
N SER A 120 15.85 -2.59 -6.72
CA SER A 120 14.76 -1.61 -6.80
C SER A 120 13.58 -2.05 -5.93
N ASP A 121 12.73 -1.09 -5.55
CA ASP A 121 11.48 -1.37 -4.81
C ASP A 121 10.60 -2.42 -5.53
N PHE A 122 10.63 -2.39 -6.86
CA PHE A 122 9.93 -3.39 -7.68
C PHE A 122 10.51 -4.79 -7.49
N GLU A 123 11.83 -4.94 -7.54
CA GLU A 123 12.51 -6.24 -7.35
C GLU A 123 12.30 -6.80 -5.95
N LEU A 124 12.37 -5.94 -4.93
CA LEU A 124 12.09 -6.32 -3.53
C LEU A 124 10.64 -6.81 -3.38
N ASN A 125 9.68 -6.09 -3.92
CA ASN A 125 8.28 -6.49 -3.87
C ASN A 125 8.01 -7.76 -4.71
N ASP A 126 8.70 -7.92 -5.85
CA ASP A 126 8.57 -9.08 -6.75
C ASP A 126 9.20 -10.36 -6.18
N ALA A 127 10.08 -10.26 -5.18
CA ALA A 127 10.64 -11.41 -4.47
C ALA A 127 9.57 -12.25 -3.75
N GLY A 128 8.46 -11.64 -3.38
CA GLY A 128 7.30 -12.34 -2.81
C GLY A 128 7.07 -12.04 -1.33
N ARG A 129 6.29 -12.91 -0.68
CA ARG A 129 5.92 -12.77 0.73
C ARG A 129 6.93 -13.41 1.65
N LEU A 130 7.27 -12.73 2.74
CA LEU A 130 8.01 -13.33 3.86
C LEU A 130 7.26 -14.56 4.37
N THR A 131 7.99 -15.64 4.61
CA THR A 131 7.41 -16.90 5.09
C THR A 131 7.65 -17.15 6.57
N GLU A 132 8.68 -16.52 7.12
CA GLU A 132 9.14 -16.72 8.50
C GLU A 132 9.67 -15.40 9.05
N PRO A 133 9.70 -15.21 10.38
CA PRO A 133 10.40 -14.10 11.01
C PRO A 133 11.89 -14.16 10.69
N MET A 134 12.44 -13.02 10.33
CA MET A 134 13.85 -12.88 9.99
C MET A 134 14.50 -11.85 10.92
N VAL A 135 15.71 -12.13 11.39
CA VAL A 135 16.49 -11.21 12.23
C VAL A 135 17.85 -10.94 11.60
N LEU A 136 18.35 -9.76 11.85
CA LEU A 136 19.70 -9.33 11.52
C LEU A 136 20.49 -9.16 12.81
N ASP A 137 21.43 -10.04 13.05
CA ASP A 137 22.32 -9.91 14.19
C ASP A 137 23.33 -8.77 13.99
N ALA A 138 23.80 -8.19 15.08
CA ALA A 138 24.78 -7.11 15.04
C ALA A 138 26.06 -7.57 14.30
N GLY A 139 26.45 -6.82 13.27
CA GLY A 139 27.62 -7.13 12.43
C GLY A 139 27.41 -8.24 11.38
N ALA A 140 26.23 -8.87 11.33
CA ALA A 140 25.91 -9.83 10.27
C ALA A 140 25.65 -9.14 8.92
N THR A 141 25.96 -9.85 7.86
CA THR A 141 25.72 -9.38 6.47
C THR A 141 24.47 -9.98 5.84
N HIS A 142 23.85 -10.96 6.49
CA HIS A 142 22.67 -11.69 5.99
C HIS A 142 21.62 -11.79 7.09
N TYR A 143 20.36 -11.76 6.71
CA TYR A 143 19.27 -12.12 7.61
C TYR A 143 19.28 -13.63 7.87
N ARG A 144 18.90 -14.05 9.06
CA ARG A 144 18.64 -15.45 9.40
C ARG A 144 17.21 -15.64 9.90
N PRO A 145 16.61 -16.81 9.69
CA PRO A 145 15.30 -17.10 10.25
C PRO A 145 15.39 -17.30 11.77
N ILE A 146 14.32 -16.95 12.47
CA ILE A 146 14.10 -17.24 13.89
C ILE A 146 12.70 -17.82 14.08
N SER A 147 12.48 -18.51 15.19
CA SER A 147 11.14 -18.95 15.55
C SER A 147 10.23 -17.76 15.90
N TRP A 148 8.91 -17.93 15.84
CA TRP A 148 7.97 -16.92 16.29
C TRP A 148 8.13 -16.62 17.78
N ASP A 149 8.41 -17.63 18.60
CA ASP A 149 8.63 -17.45 20.05
C ASP A 149 9.86 -16.60 20.31
N ASP A 150 10.97 -16.85 19.61
CA ASP A 150 12.18 -16.03 19.71
C ASP A 150 11.95 -14.60 19.20
N ALA A 151 11.18 -14.43 18.12
CA ALA A 151 10.83 -13.12 17.61
C ALA A 151 9.99 -12.32 18.62
N PHE A 152 9.01 -12.94 19.25
CA PHE A 152 8.22 -12.29 20.31
C PHE A 152 9.04 -12.00 21.56
N ALA A 153 9.94 -12.89 21.94
CA ALA A 153 10.85 -12.65 23.06
C ALA A 153 11.76 -11.44 22.80
N LEU A 154 12.35 -11.36 21.61
CA LEU A 154 13.20 -10.25 21.20
C LEU A 154 12.43 -8.92 21.19
N ILE A 155 11.23 -8.90 20.59
CA ILE A 155 10.37 -7.70 20.56
C ILE A 155 10.00 -7.28 22.00
N ALA A 156 9.65 -8.22 22.85
CA ALA A 156 9.30 -7.94 24.25
C ALA A 156 10.50 -7.39 25.03
N GLU A 157 11.70 -7.90 24.82
CA GLU A 157 12.93 -7.40 25.44
C GLU A 157 13.18 -5.95 25.04
N GLU A 158 13.15 -5.63 23.75
CA GLU A 158 13.35 -4.28 23.23
C GLU A 158 12.29 -3.28 23.74
N LEU A 159 11.03 -3.69 23.75
CA LEU A 159 9.95 -2.84 24.25
C LEU A 159 10.04 -2.61 25.76
N ASN A 160 10.43 -3.62 26.53
CA ASN A 160 10.63 -3.46 27.98
C ASN A 160 11.85 -2.59 28.33
N ALA A 161 12.84 -2.52 27.44
CA ALA A 161 14.01 -1.65 27.59
C ALA A 161 13.74 -0.21 27.12
N THR A 162 12.63 0.05 26.43
CA THR A 162 12.28 1.36 25.86
C THR A 162 11.18 2.01 26.69
N ALA A 163 11.35 3.28 27.07
CA ALA A 163 10.27 4.01 27.73
C ALA A 163 9.07 4.18 26.78
N PRO A 164 7.82 4.05 27.27
CA PRO A 164 6.64 4.13 26.39
C PRO A 164 6.54 5.43 25.59
N GLU A 165 7.01 6.55 26.12
CA GLU A 165 7.06 7.85 25.44
C GLU A 165 8.06 7.91 24.28
N ASP A 166 9.08 7.05 24.29
CA ASP A 166 10.11 6.98 23.25
C ASP A 166 9.77 5.97 22.14
N ALA A 167 8.70 5.19 22.32
CA ALA A 167 8.23 4.23 21.35
C ALA A 167 7.17 4.83 20.41
N ILE A 168 7.28 4.55 19.11
CA ILE A 168 6.32 4.95 18.09
C ILE A 168 5.81 3.70 17.38
N PHE A 169 4.49 3.61 17.24
CA PHE A 169 3.80 2.48 16.62
C PHE A 169 3.04 2.93 15.37
N TYR A 170 3.60 2.66 14.21
CA TYR A 170 3.01 3.04 12.92
C TYR A 170 2.16 1.92 12.32
N THR A 171 1.04 2.28 11.74
CA THR A 171 0.22 1.39 10.90
C THR A 171 -0.18 2.09 9.61
N SER A 172 -0.36 1.32 8.53
CA SER A 172 -0.86 1.84 7.27
C SER A 172 -2.36 1.56 7.12
N GLY A 173 -3.04 2.31 6.24
CA GLY A 173 -4.46 2.11 5.92
C GLY A 173 -4.79 0.77 5.25
N ARG A 174 -3.81 -0.10 5.03
CA ARG A 174 -4.00 -1.46 4.51
C ARG A 174 -4.19 -2.52 5.60
N ALA A 175 -4.05 -2.17 6.87
CA ALA A 175 -4.40 -3.06 7.96
C ALA A 175 -5.91 -3.25 8.01
N SER A 176 -6.37 -4.47 8.32
CA SER A 176 -7.80 -4.69 8.59
C SER A 176 -8.23 -3.95 9.85
N ASN A 177 -9.51 -3.65 9.98
CA ASN A 177 -10.04 -2.96 11.17
C ASN A 177 -9.77 -3.77 12.45
N GLU A 178 -9.86 -5.10 12.39
CA GLU A 178 -9.57 -5.99 13.50
C GLU A 178 -8.09 -5.93 13.90
N ALA A 179 -7.19 -5.95 12.92
CA ALA A 179 -5.75 -5.82 13.18
C ALA A 179 -5.41 -4.44 13.76
N ALA A 180 -5.98 -3.38 13.23
CA ALA A 180 -5.80 -2.02 13.72
C ALA A 180 -6.31 -1.86 15.16
N PHE A 181 -7.47 -2.45 15.49
CA PHE A 181 -8.02 -2.45 16.85
C PHE A 181 -7.11 -3.18 17.84
N LEU A 182 -6.67 -4.40 17.51
CA LEU A 182 -5.77 -5.18 18.36
C LEU A 182 -4.43 -4.47 18.54
N TYR A 183 -3.91 -3.87 17.47
CA TYR A 183 -2.67 -3.11 17.52
C TYR A 183 -2.80 -1.88 18.45
N GLN A 184 -3.89 -1.11 18.33
CA GLN A 184 -4.16 0.01 19.21
C GLN A 184 -4.30 -0.43 20.67
N LEU A 185 -5.00 -1.54 20.93
CA LEU A 185 -5.15 -2.09 22.29
C LEU A 185 -3.79 -2.47 22.88
N PHE A 186 -2.95 -3.15 22.10
CA PHE A 186 -1.59 -3.50 22.51
C PHE A 186 -0.76 -2.25 22.86
N VAL A 187 -0.77 -1.23 22.01
CA VAL A 187 0.00 0.00 22.21
C VAL A 187 -0.45 0.75 23.47
N ARG A 188 -1.77 0.82 23.71
CA ARG A 188 -2.31 1.43 24.93
C ARG A 188 -1.97 0.64 26.17
N GLN A 189 -1.96 -0.69 26.08
CA GLN A 189 -1.54 -1.55 27.19
C GLN A 189 -0.03 -1.42 27.47
N TYR A 190 0.78 -1.21 26.44
CA TYR A 190 2.20 -0.88 26.56
C TYR A 190 2.43 0.45 27.30
N GLY A 191 1.49 1.39 27.21
CA GLY A 191 1.50 2.65 27.98
C GLY A 191 1.73 3.91 27.15
N THR A 192 1.51 3.86 25.85
CA THR A 192 1.64 5.04 24.98
C THR A 192 0.43 5.23 24.04
N ASN A 193 0.28 6.45 23.51
CA ASN A 193 -0.63 6.79 22.41
C ASN A 193 0.14 7.29 21.16
N ASN A 194 1.42 7.02 21.05
CA ASN A 194 2.23 7.40 19.91
C ASN A 194 1.91 6.51 18.70
N LEU A 195 0.76 6.78 18.08
CA LEU A 195 0.15 6.04 16.98
C LEU A 195 -0.01 6.93 15.75
N PRO A 196 1.10 7.38 15.12
CA PRO A 196 0.99 8.04 13.83
C PRO A 196 0.48 7.05 12.78
N ASP A 197 -0.35 7.52 11.86
CA ASP A 197 -0.85 6.72 10.76
C ASP A 197 -0.73 7.45 9.41
N CYS A 198 -1.09 6.78 8.32
CA CYS A 198 -1.04 7.39 7.00
C CYS A 198 -2.10 8.49 6.80
N SER A 199 -3.22 8.48 7.52
CA SER A 199 -4.26 9.49 7.43
C SER A 199 -3.75 10.85 7.83
N ASN A 200 -3.00 10.93 8.92
CA ASN A 200 -2.41 12.17 9.42
C ASN A 200 -1.41 12.78 8.43
N MET A 201 -0.67 11.94 7.71
CA MET A 201 0.30 12.39 6.71
C MET A 201 -0.32 12.67 5.33
N CYS A 202 -1.39 11.98 4.96
CA CYS A 202 -1.96 11.99 3.61
C CYS A 202 -3.15 12.95 3.48
N HIS A 203 -4.15 12.87 4.35
CA HIS A 203 -5.44 13.54 4.21
C HIS A 203 -5.87 14.37 5.42
N GLU A 204 -5.04 14.58 6.41
CA GLU A 204 -5.37 15.42 7.56
C GLU A 204 -5.74 16.85 7.13
N SER A 205 -4.96 17.44 6.23
CA SER A 205 -5.25 18.76 5.67
C SER A 205 -6.57 18.81 4.92
N SER A 206 -6.92 17.77 4.17
CA SER A 206 -8.20 17.65 3.48
C SER A 206 -9.36 17.55 4.47
N GLY A 207 -9.23 16.72 5.50
CA GLY A 207 -10.23 16.57 6.55
C GLY A 207 -10.46 17.87 7.34
N ALA A 208 -9.40 18.58 7.68
CA ALA A 208 -9.46 19.85 8.36
C ALA A 208 -10.16 20.93 7.49
N ALA A 209 -9.78 21.03 6.21
CA ALA A 209 -10.39 21.98 5.28
C ALA A 209 -11.88 21.69 5.06
N LEU A 210 -12.25 20.43 4.84
CA LEU A 210 -13.66 20.04 4.66
C LEU A 210 -14.48 20.31 5.93
N LYS A 211 -13.93 20.05 7.11
CA LYS A 211 -14.60 20.36 8.37
C LYS A 211 -14.90 21.87 8.52
N MET A 212 -13.97 22.71 8.08
CA MET A 212 -14.14 24.17 8.12
C MET A 212 -15.15 24.68 7.08
N THR A 213 -15.24 24.04 5.91
CA THR A 213 -16.05 24.52 4.78
C THR A 213 -17.44 23.90 4.74
N ILE A 214 -17.57 22.62 4.99
CA ILE A 214 -18.84 21.88 4.90
C ILE A 214 -19.28 21.24 6.22
N GLY A 215 -18.51 21.44 7.31
CA GLY A 215 -18.85 20.98 8.66
C GLY A 215 -18.48 19.52 8.97
N ILE A 216 -18.00 18.75 8.00
CA ILE A 216 -17.60 17.37 8.18
C ILE A 216 -16.28 17.09 7.45
N GLY A 217 -15.38 16.33 8.10
CA GLY A 217 -14.03 16.04 7.58
C GLY A 217 -13.97 14.96 6.48
N LYS A 218 -15.00 14.83 5.67
CA LYS A 218 -15.04 13.88 4.53
C LYS A 218 -15.91 14.42 3.40
N GLY A 219 -15.76 13.84 2.19
CA GLY A 219 -16.64 14.15 1.05
C GLY A 219 -18.09 13.74 1.32
N THR A 220 -19.03 14.51 0.81
CA THR A 220 -20.47 14.29 0.96
C THR A 220 -21.18 13.90 -0.33
N VAL A 221 -20.46 13.89 -1.46
CA VAL A 221 -20.97 13.49 -2.78
C VAL A 221 -20.84 11.99 -2.97
N THR A 222 -21.78 11.43 -3.73
CA THR A 222 -21.82 10.01 -4.14
C THR A 222 -21.33 9.86 -5.58
N LEU A 223 -21.15 8.62 -6.03
CA LEU A 223 -20.88 8.34 -7.45
C LEU A 223 -22.03 8.79 -8.34
N ASP A 224 -23.25 8.61 -7.87
CA ASP A 224 -24.46 9.00 -8.60
C ASP A 224 -24.50 10.51 -8.84
N ASP A 225 -24.17 11.31 -7.84
CA ASP A 225 -24.04 12.77 -7.98
C ASP A 225 -23.00 13.14 -9.06
N LEU A 226 -21.85 12.44 -9.08
CA LEU A 226 -20.80 12.68 -10.08
C LEU A 226 -21.26 12.32 -11.49
N GLU A 227 -22.02 11.25 -11.66
CA GLU A 227 -22.47 10.74 -12.96
C GLU A 227 -23.62 11.58 -13.55
N HIS A 228 -24.39 12.32 -12.72
CA HIS A 228 -25.53 13.13 -13.09
C HIS A 228 -25.30 14.66 -13.04
N THR A 229 -24.06 15.08 -12.80
CA THR A 229 -23.74 16.51 -12.83
C THR A 229 -23.56 17.04 -14.25
N ASP A 230 -23.91 18.29 -14.47
CA ASP A 230 -23.72 18.99 -15.75
C ASP A 230 -22.28 19.50 -15.96
N CYS A 231 -21.45 19.48 -14.92
CA CYS A 231 -20.08 19.98 -15.00
C CYS A 231 -19.18 19.35 -13.93
N VAL A 232 -18.03 18.81 -14.33
CA VAL A 232 -16.98 18.34 -13.44
C VAL A 232 -15.69 19.11 -13.68
N MET A 233 -15.17 19.75 -12.64
CA MET A 233 -13.83 20.36 -12.69
C MET A 233 -12.81 19.46 -12.01
N VAL A 234 -11.83 18.96 -12.77
CA VAL A 234 -10.72 18.15 -12.27
C VAL A 234 -9.49 19.06 -12.10
N ILE A 235 -9.10 19.32 -10.86
CA ILE A 235 -8.02 20.26 -10.55
C ILE A 235 -6.96 19.55 -9.71
N GLY A 236 -5.70 19.58 -10.17
CA GLY A 236 -4.55 18.99 -9.46
C GLY A 236 -4.58 17.46 -9.35
N GLN A 237 -5.41 16.77 -10.12
CA GLN A 237 -5.54 15.32 -10.12
C GLN A 237 -5.10 14.71 -11.45
N ASN A 238 -4.67 13.46 -11.41
CA ASN A 238 -4.47 12.63 -12.59
C ASN A 238 -5.26 11.33 -12.44
N PRO A 239 -6.56 11.32 -12.76
CA PRO A 239 -7.44 10.17 -12.56
C PRO A 239 -6.93 8.90 -13.26
N GLY A 240 -6.42 9.04 -14.48
CA GLY A 240 -5.90 7.90 -15.27
C GLY A 240 -4.71 7.20 -14.61
N THR A 241 -3.95 7.89 -13.76
CA THR A 241 -2.82 7.31 -13.03
C THR A 241 -3.22 6.88 -11.62
N ASN A 242 -3.90 7.74 -10.88
CA ASN A 242 -4.12 7.54 -9.45
C ASN A 242 -5.37 6.70 -9.14
N HIS A 243 -6.46 6.89 -9.89
CA HIS A 243 -7.73 6.18 -9.69
C HIS A 243 -8.45 5.98 -11.03
N PRO A 244 -7.97 5.05 -11.86
CA PRO A 244 -8.48 4.88 -13.24
C PRO A 244 -9.98 4.58 -13.33
N ARG A 245 -10.61 4.03 -12.28
CA ARG A 245 -12.06 3.80 -12.24
C ARG A 245 -12.87 5.11 -12.30
N MET A 246 -12.29 6.23 -11.86
CA MET A 246 -12.92 7.56 -12.03
C MET A 246 -13.17 7.91 -13.49
N LEU A 247 -12.34 7.42 -14.43
CA LEU A 247 -12.53 7.67 -15.85
C LEU A 247 -13.88 7.12 -16.35
N THR A 248 -14.36 6.01 -15.80
CA THR A 248 -15.67 5.45 -16.13
C THR A 248 -16.80 6.38 -15.68
N SER A 249 -16.72 6.95 -14.48
CA SER A 249 -17.71 7.92 -14.01
C SER A 249 -17.67 9.20 -14.83
N LEU A 250 -16.49 9.72 -15.14
CA LEU A 250 -16.34 10.91 -16.03
C LEU A 250 -16.89 10.64 -17.44
N GLU A 251 -16.67 9.44 -17.98
CA GLU A 251 -17.26 9.05 -19.28
C GLU A 251 -18.80 9.03 -19.23
N LYS A 252 -19.38 8.54 -18.12
CA LYS A 252 -20.84 8.55 -17.92
C LYS A 252 -21.36 9.98 -17.83
N THR A 253 -20.70 10.87 -17.06
CA THR A 253 -21.04 12.30 -16.96
C THR A 253 -21.13 12.92 -18.37
N VAL A 254 -20.07 12.75 -19.19
CA VAL A 254 -20.04 13.28 -20.56
C VAL A 254 -21.15 12.68 -21.42
N LYS A 255 -21.45 11.37 -21.32
CA LYS A 255 -22.54 10.72 -22.07
C LYS A 255 -23.91 11.23 -21.65
N ASN A 256 -24.07 11.66 -20.41
CA ASN A 256 -25.31 12.22 -19.86
C ASN A 256 -25.47 13.69 -20.16
N GLY A 257 -24.51 14.34 -20.81
CA GLY A 257 -24.59 15.72 -21.29
C GLY A 257 -23.81 16.74 -20.44
N GLY A 258 -23.06 16.27 -19.45
CA GLY A 258 -22.16 17.10 -18.64
C GLY A 258 -20.79 17.35 -19.26
#